data_965c4e4696e7d3ec30be0e4fe9e555b4
#
_entry.id   965c4e4696e7d3ec30be0e4fe9e555b4
#
_cell.length_a   1.000
_cell.length_b   1.000
_cell.length_c   1.000
_cell.angle_alpha   90.00
_cell.angle_beta   90.00
_cell.angle_gamma   90.00
#
_symmetry.space_group_name_H-M   'P 1'
#
loop_
_entity.id
_entity.type
_entity.pdbx_description
1 polymer ?
#
loop_
_entity_poly.entity_id
_entity_poly.type
_entity_poly.pdbx_seq_one_letter_code
_entity_poly.pdbx_strand_id
1 'polypeptide(L)'
;MKIGNIELPKTAALAPLAGVADRAMREISREYGACWTVGEMTSSKGLSFGSKKSAELLQIGEAERPTAVQLFGSEPETMAQAAEMAMEYAPEAIDINFGCPVPKVAGNGGGSALMKDPELAGRIVEAVVKAVKLPVTVKFRAGWDSEHINAVEFAKICEDAGAAALTVHGRTRMQMFAPPVDLEIIRLVKEAVSIPVIGNGDVDSPEAAKRMYDETGCDLVMVGRAAMGNPWLFRRIERYMQTGELLPEPTPEERMTVLKRHVELLCKYKGEYVGMREARKHSSWYIKGMHGAAEFRRECGEITAPEDLERLIDRVLLSCSE
;
A
#
# COMPACT_ATOMS: atom_id res chain seq x y z
N MET A 1 -14.64 -4.72 9.44
CA MET A 1 -14.33 -3.56 10.29
C MET A 1 -14.96 -2.30 9.72
N LYS A 2 -14.97 -1.18 10.45
CA LYS A 2 -15.56 0.08 9.97
C LYS A 2 -14.57 1.23 10.16
N ILE A 3 -14.33 2.01 9.10
CA ILE A 3 -13.51 3.24 9.12
C ILE A 3 -14.47 4.41 8.82
N GLY A 4 -14.84 5.19 9.84
CA GLY A 4 -15.92 6.18 9.67
C GLY A 4 -17.21 5.51 9.19
N ASN A 5 -17.66 5.86 7.98
CA ASN A 5 -18.84 5.28 7.33
C ASN A 5 -18.51 4.12 6.34
N ILE A 6 -17.24 3.75 6.18
CA ILE A 6 -16.79 2.74 5.23
C ILE A 6 -16.78 1.38 5.93
N GLU A 7 -17.59 0.43 5.43
CA GLU A 7 -17.60 -0.94 5.92
C GLU A 7 -16.69 -1.83 5.07
N LEU A 8 -15.75 -2.51 5.73
CA LEU A 8 -14.77 -3.38 5.08
C LEU A 8 -14.89 -4.82 5.61
N PRO A 9 -14.92 -5.84 4.73
CA PRO A 9 -14.87 -7.23 5.16
C PRO A 9 -13.53 -7.57 5.80
N LYS A 10 -13.51 -8.63 6.61
CA LYS A 10 -12.28 -9.13 7.25
C LYS A 10 -11.46 -9.97 6.27
N THR A 11 -10.77 -9.30 5.34
CA THR A 11 -9.93 -9.91 4.30
C THR A 11 -8.55 -9.26 4.27
N ALA A 12 -8.18 -8.58 3.20
CA ALA A 12 -6.89 -7.88 3.13
C ALA A 12 -6.98 -6.57 2.32
N ALA A 13 -6.19 -5.58 2.72
CA ALA A 13 -6.01 -4.30 2.03
C ALA A 13 -4.70 -4.25 1.26
N LEU A 14 -4.64 -3.46 0.17
CA LEU A 14 -3.39 -3.12 -0.52
C LEU A 14 -2.71 -1.94 0.18
N ALA A 15 -1.43 -2.11 0.51
CA ALA A 15 -0.60 -1.07 1.10
C ALA A 15 -0.21 0.02 0.09
N PRO A 16 0.00 1.26 0.55
CA PRO A 16 0.64 2.29 -0.25
C PRO A 16 2.10 1.91 -0.55
N LEU A 17 2.43 1.80 -1.83
CA LEU A 17 3.75 1.43 -2.33
C LEU A 17 4.19 2.43 -3.38
N ALA A 18 5.15 3.30 -3.07
CA ALA A 18 5.64 4.33 -3.99
C ALA A 18 6.17 3.71 -5.29
N GLY A 19 5.68 4.19 -6.42
CA GLY A 19 5.99 3.67 -7.74
C GLY A 19 5.34 2.33 -8.07
N VAL A 20 4.39 1.83 -7.26
CA VAL A 20 3.76 0.52 -7.45
C VAL A 20 2.24 0.58 -7.29
N ALA A 21 1.75 1.16 -6.19
CA ALA A 21 0.32 1.24 -5.89
C ALA A 21 -0.36 2.37 -6.67
N ASP A 22 -0.07 2.46 -7.97
CA ASP A 22 -0.73 3.36 -8.89
C ASP A 22 -2.15 2.87 -9.23
N ARG A 23 -2.88 3.64 -10.01
CA ARG A 23 -4.26 3.34 -10.35
C ARG A 23 -4.42 1.95 -10.99
N ALA A 24 -3.54 1.56 -11.90
CA ALA A 24 -3.60 0.24 -12.55
C ALA A 24 -3.47 -0.90 -11.53
N MET A 25 -2.48 -0.80 -10.62
CA MET A 25 -2.28 -1.78 -9.56
C MET A 25 -3.45 -1.83 -8.58
N ARG A 26 -4.03 -0.68 -8.21
CA ARG A 26 -5.18 -0.62 -7.29
C ARG A 26 -6.43 -1.25 -7.92
N GLU A 27 -6.74 -0.95 -9.19
CA GLU A 27 -7.88 -1.56 -9.91
C GLU A 27 -7.74 -3.09 -9.97
N ILE A 28 -6.56 -3.60 -10.37
CA ILE A 28 -6.32 -5.05 -10.40
C ILE A 28 -6.43 -5.66 -9.01
N SER A 29 -5.84 -5.04 -7.99
CA SER A 29 -5.92 -5.55 -6.62
C SER A 29 -7.37 -5.64 -6.12
N ARG A 30 -8.21 -4.65 -6.45
CA ARG A 30 -9.64 -4.66 -6.13
C ARG A 30 -10.39 -5.79 -6.85
N GLU A 31 -10.11 -5.97 -8.12
CA GLU A 31 -10.69 -7.04 -8.94
C GLU A 31 -10.36 -8.44 -8.38
N TYR A 32 -9.19 -8.56 -7.75
CA TYR A 32 -8.75 -9.80 -7.10
C TYR A 32 -9.07 -9.88 -5.60
N GLY A 33 -9.92 -9.00 -5.07
CA GLY A 33 -10.48 -9.15 -3.72
C GLY A 33 -9.82 -8.30 -2.63
N ALA A 34 -8.91 -7.36 -2.98
CA ALA A 34 -8.47 -6.37 -2.00
C ALA A 34 -9.68 -5.56 -1.52
N CYS A 35 -10.00 -5.58 -0.23
CA CYS A 35 -11.18 -4.89 0.28
C CYS A 35 -11.00 -3.37 0.38
N TRP A 36 -9.75 -2.91 0.46
CA TRP A 36 -9.35 -1.54 0.62
C TRP A 36 -8.04 -1.29 -0.10
N THR A 37 -7.86 -0.11 -0.69
CA THR A 37 -6.60 0.29 -1.29
C THR A 37 -6.16 1.66 -0.77
N VAL A 38 -4.85 1.88 -0.72
CA VAL A 38 -4.26 3.18 -0.40
C VAL A 38 -3.31 3.55 -1.52
N GLY A 39 -3.49 4.74 -2.09
CA GLY A 39 -2.66 5.24 -3.17
C GLY A 39 -1.21 5.53 -2.77
N GLU A 40 -0.39 5.87 -3.75
CA GLU A 40 0.99 6.27 -3.51
C GLU A 40 1.07 7.54 -2.66
N MET A 41 2.10 7.64 -1.81
CA MET A 41 2.27 8.81 -0.95
C MET A 41 2.54 10.07 -1.76
N THR A 42 1.77 11.12 -1.52
CA THR A 42 1.82 12.41 -2.18
C THR A 42 2.35 13.49 -1.24
N SER A 43 3.28 14.31 -1.72
CA SER A 43 3.86 15.40 -0.92
C SER A 43 2.87 16.53 -0.74
N SER A 44 2.58 16.92 0.52
CA SER A 44 1.76 18.10 0.84
C SER A 44 2.36 19.38 0.26
N LYS A 45 3.66 19.61 0.43
CA LYS A 45 4.38 20.73 -0.19
C LYS A 45 4.32 20.67 -1.72
N GLY A 46 4.45 19.47 -2.32
CA GLY A 46 4.33 19.33 -3.76
C GLY A 46 2.98 19.78 -4.29
N LEU A 47 1.89 19.44 -3.60
CA LEU A 47 0.54 19.91 -3.94
C LEU A 47 0.40 21.44 -3.77
N SER A 48 0.82 21.99 -2.65
CA SER A 48 0.74 23.43 -2.38
C SER A 48 1.50 24.27 -3.40
N PHE A 49 2.56 23.72 -4.01
CA PHE A 49 3.29 24.38 -5.11
C PHE A 49 2.76 24.03 -6.51
N GLY A 50 1.60 23.40 -6.63
CA GLY A 50 0.95 23.10 -7.90
C GLY A 50 1.68 22.05 -8.75
N SER A 51 2.39 21.09 -8.12
CA SER A 51 3.07 20.01 -8.83
C SER A 51 2.07 19.10 -9.56
N LYS A 52 2.10 19.10 -10.89
CA LYS A 52 1.29 18.20 -11.72
C LYS A 52 1.51 16.73 -11.35
N LYS A 53 2.77 16.34 -11.11
CA LYS A 53 3.10 14.96 -10.72
C LYS A 53 2.46 14.58 -9.39
N SER A 54 2.38 15.49 -8.42
CA SER A 54 1.70 15.23 -7.15
C SER A 54 0.19 15.08 -7.35
N ALA A 55 -0.41 15.91 -8.20
CA ALA A 55 -1.83 15.83 -8.56
C ALA A 55 -2.16 14.52 -9.31
N GLU A 56 -1.28 14.05 -10.19
CA GLU A 56 -1.44 12.76 -10.89
C GLU A 56 -1.52 11.56 -9.93
N LEU A 57 -0.78 11.59 -8.81
CA LEU A 57 -0.82 10.52 -7.80
C LEU A 57 -2.14 10.44 -7.04
N LEU A 58 -2.93 11.52 -7.03
CA LEU A 58 -4.25 11.56 -6.37
C LEU A 58 -5.38 11.03 -7.26
N GLN A 59 -5.13 10.76 -8.54
CA GLN A 59 -6.17 10.28 -9.47
C GLN A 59 -6.77 8.97 -9.01
N ILE A 60 -8.11 8.93 -8.94
CA ILE A 60 -8.89 7.78 -8.51
C ILE A 60 -9.91 7.43 -9.61
N GLY A 61 -10.07 6.14 -9.88
CA GLY A 61 -11.11 5.60 -10.75
C GLY A 61 -12.19 4.85 -9.98
N GLU A 62 -13.33 4.63 -10.61
CA GLU A 62 -14.45 3.93 -9.98
C GLU A 62 -14.11 2.47 -9.63
N ALA A 63 -13.34 1.80 -10.49
CA ALA A 63 -13.00 0.37 -10.33
C ALA A 63 -12.06 0.07 -9.13
N GLU A 64 -11.40 1.08 -8.56
CA GLU A 64 -10.49 0.90 -7.42
C GLU A 64 -11.12 1.26 -6.06
N ARG A 65 -12.38 1.67 -6.04
CA ARG A 65 -13.10 2.05 -4.81
C ARG A 65 -13.51 0.84 -3.96
N PRO A 66 -13.52 0.96 -2.62
CA PRO A 66 -13.14 2.14 -1.85
C PRO A 66 -11.62 2.27 -1.73
N THR A 67 -11.12 3.52 -1.78
CA THR A 67 -9.69 3.83 -1.76
C THR A 67 -9.38 5.11 -0.98
N ALA A 68 -8.20 5.17 -0.35
CA ALA A 68 -7.68 6.38 0.27
C ALA A 68 -6.56 7.00 -0.56
N VAL A 69 -6.44 8.32 -0.52
CA VAL A 69 -5.21 9.01 -0.92
C VAL A 69 -4.27 9.11 0.28
N GLN A 70 -2.97 8.94 0.06
CA GLN A 70 -1.99 9.07 1.12
C GLN A 70 -1.16 10.34 0.98
N LEU A 71 -1.11 11.13 2.05
CA LEU A 71 -0.33 12.37 2.12
C LEU A 71 0.88 12.21 3.05
N PHE A 72 1.96 12.92 2.76
CA PHE A 72 3.09 13.08 3.68
C PHE A 72 3.59 14.52 3.71
N GLY A 73 4.03 14.93 4.88
CA GLY A 73 4.58 16.26 5.17
C GLY A 73 4.96 16.36 6.63
N SER A 74 5.52 17.50 7.04
CA SER A 74 5.96 17.78 8.41
C SER A 74 5.36 19.06 9.00
N GLU A 75 4.48 19.74 8.27
CA GLU A 75 3.87 21.01 8.68
C GLU A 75 2.35 20.84 8.73
N PRO A 76 1.70 21.07 9.90
CA PRO A 76 0.25 20.88 10.07
C PRO A 76 -0.59 21.65 9.05
N GLU A 77 -0.29 22.93 8.83
CA GLU A 77 -1.05 23.80 7.94
C GLU A 77 -0.94 23.35 6.47
N THR A 78 0.26 22.96 6.04
CA THR A 78 0.49 22.45 4.68
C THR A 78 -0.18 21.10 4.45
N MET A 79 -0.22 20.25 5.49
CA MET A 79 -0.92 18.97 5.45
C MET A 79 -2.44 19.15 5.39
N ALA A 80 -3.00 20.09 6.14
CA ALA A 80 -4.41 20.44 6.10
C ALA A 80 -4.83 20.96 4.71
N GLN A 81 -4.09 21.91 4.14
CA GLN A 81 -4.32 22.42 2.79
C GLN A 81 -4.25 21.31 1.73
N ALA A 82 -3.24 20.42 1.82
CA ALA A 82 -3.12 19.30 0.90
C ALA A 82 -4.30 18.32 1.01
N ALA A 83 -4.82 18.10 2.21
CA ALA A 83 -6.00 17.28 2.41
C ALA A 83 -7.26 17.91 1.81
N GLU A 84 -7.47 19.21 1.95
CA GLU A 84 -8.54 19.95 1.27
C GLU A 84 -8.44 19.82 -0.26
N MET A 85 -7.25 20.01 -0.83
CA MET A 85 -7.02 19.84 -2.27
C MET A 85 -7.29 18.40 -2.73
N ALA A 86 -6.96 17.40 -1.91
CA ALA A 86 -7.21 16.00 -2.22
C ALA A 86 -8.70 15.64 -2.29
N MET A 87 -9.60 16.44 -1.67
CA MET A 87 -11.06 16.24 -1.75
C MET A 87 -11.60 16.36 -3.18
N GLU A 88 -10.94 17.10 -4.07
CA GLU A 88 -11.32 17.24 -5.48
C GLU A 88 -11.29 15.90 -6.24
N TYR A 89 -10.51 14.92 -5.75
CA TYR A 89 -10.40 13.57 -6.30
C TYR A 89 -11.40 12.58 -5.71
N ALA A 90 -12.26 13.04 -4.79
CA ALA A 90 -13.30 12.27 -4.13
C ALA A 90 -12.83 10.93 -3.53
N PRO A 91 -11.75 10.90 -2.72
CA PRO A 91 -11.35 9.68 -2.00
C PRO A 91 -12.37 9.32 -0.93
N GLU A 92 -12.36 8.07 -0.45
CA GLU A 92 -13.18 7.67 0.69
C GLU A 92 -12.53 8.02 2.03
N ALA A 93 -11.20 8.18 2.06
CA ALA A 93 -10.46 8.61 3.25
C ALA A 93 -9.16 9.35 2.86
N ILE A 94 -8.64 10.13 3.81
CA ILE A 94 -7.27 10.67 3.75
C ILE A 94 -6.39 9.82 4.65
N ASP A 95 -5.30 9.25 4.12
CA ASP A 95 -4.31 8.51 4.89
C ASP A 95 -3.04 9.35 5.09
N ILE A 96 -2.49 9.35 6.30
CA ILE A 96 -1.28 10.11 6.64
C ILE A 96 -0.10 9.15 6.77
N ASN A 97 0.98 9.42 6.05
CA ASN A 97 2.20 8.62 6.09
C ASN A 97 3.16 9.09 7.18
N PHE A 98 3.30 8.30 8.23
CA PHE A 98 4.33 8.41 9.26
C PHE A 98 5.28 7.20 9.29
N GLY A 99 5.33 6.43 8.19
CA GLY A 99 6.12 5.19 8.14
C GLY A 99 7.20 5.13 7.07
N CYS A 100 7.26 6.07 6.12
CA CYS A 100 8.24 6.04 5.03
C CYS A 100 9.67 6.19 5.55
N PRO A 101 10.57 5.18 5.33
CA PRO A 101 11.94 5.21 5.84
C PRO A 101 12.93 5.91 4.92
N VAL A 102 12.50 6.28 3.70
CA VAL A 102 13.38 6.77 2.63
C VAL A 102 14.04 8.10 3.04
N PRO A 103 15.39 8.25 2.88
CA PRO A 103 16.10 9.46 3.31
C PRO A 103 15.55 10.76 2.75
N LYS A 104 15.07 10.77 1.50
CA LYS A 104 14.45 11.95 0.87
C LYS A 104 13.19 12.44 1.60
N VAL A 105 12.46 11.55 2.28
CA VAL A 105 11.26 11.91 3.06
C VAL A 105 11.62 12.14 4.51
N ALA A 106 12.26 11.15 5.15
CA ALA A 106 12.62 11.22 6.56
C ALA A 106 13.68 12.30 6.87
N GLY A 107 14.62 12.55 5.94
CA GLY A 107 15.61 13.63 6.08
C GLY A 107 15.02 15.04 6.02
N ASN A 108 13.82 15.19 5.48
CA ASN A 108 13.06 16.46 5.47
C ASN A 108 11.98 16.53 6.57
N GLY A 109 12.10 15.72 7.61
CA GLY A 109 11.21 15.72 8.78
C GLY A 109 9.87 15.03 8.59
N GLY A 110 9.58 14.46 7.41
CA GLY A 110 8.32 13.74 7.13
C GLY A 110 8.43 12.23 7.30
N GLY A 111 7.33 11.52 7.07
CA GLY A 111 7.28 10.06 7.15
C GLY A 111 7.72 9.54 8.52
N SER A 112 8.62 8.56 8.54
CA SER A 112 9.08 7.94 9.80
C SER A 112 9.87 8.86 10.74
N ALA A 113 10.33 10.03 10.28
CA ALA A 113 10.99 11.00 11.17
C ALA A 113 10.04 11.52 12.25
N LEU A 114 8.73 11.58 11.96
CA LEU A 114 7.69 11.99 12.90
C LEU A 114 7.48 10.99 14.05
N MET A 115 7.98 9.76 13.94
CA MET A 115 8.04 8.85 15.09
C MET A 115 8.91 9.38 16.24
N LYS A 116 9.82 10.34 15.97
CA LYS A 116 10.65 11.01 16.99
C LYS A 116 10.00 12.23 17.63
N ASP A 117 8.91 12.70 17.06
CA ASP A 117 8.13 13.85 17.55
C ASP A 117 6.62 13.53 17.52
N PRO A 118 6.14 12.67 18.43
CA PRO A 118 4.74 12.26 18.46
C PRO A 118 3.76 13.43 18.67
N GLU A 119 4.18 14.47 19.37
CA GLU A 119 3.34 15.68 19.57
C GLU A 119 3.12 16.43 18.25
N LEU A 120 4.17 16.59 17.44
CA LEU A 120 4.03 17.17 16.10
C LEU A 120 3.15 16.29 15.20
N ALA A 121 3.32 14.97 15.28
CA ALA A 121 2.46 14.04 14.55
C ALA A 121 0.99 14.19 14.94
N GLY A 122 0.68 14.30 16.24
CA GLY A 122 -0.66 14.58 16.74
C GLY A 122 -1.25 15.89 16.18
N ARG A 123 -0.46 16.98 16.20
CA ARG A 123 -0.90 18.28 15.61
C ARG A 123 -1.18 18.17 14.11
N ILE A 124 -0.38 17.39 13.36
CA ILE A 124 -0.62 17.13 11.93
C ILE A 124 -1.95 16.39 11.73
N VAL A 125 -2.18 15.32 12.51
CA VAL A 125 -3.44 14.55 12.43
C VAL A 125 -4.63 15.45 12.75
N GLU A 126 -4.58 16.20 13.83
CA GLU A 126 -5.64 17.13 14.25
C GLU A 126 -5.94 18.18 13.18
N ALA A 127 -4.91 18.77 12.56
CA ALA A 127 -5.06 19.76 11.51
C ALA A 127 -5.77 19.16 10.28
N VAL A 128 -5.39 17.96 9.85
CA VAL A 128 -6.04 17.25 8.73
C VAL A 128 -7.47 16.86 9.08
N VAL A 129 -7.73 16.33 10.28
CA VAL A 129 -9.09 15.98 10.74
C VAL A 129 -10.02 17.18 10.74
N LYS A 130 -9.54 18.36 11.14
CA LYS A 130 -10.32 19.60 11.11
C LYS A 130 -10.58 20.12 9.70
N ALA A 131 -9.70 19.86 8.77
CA ALA A 131 -9.77 20.37 7.39
C ALA A 131 -10.76 19.60 6.51
N VAL A 132 -10.99 18.30 6.77
CA VAL A 132 -11.83 17.45 5.91
C VAL A 132 -12.96 16.79 6.67
N LYS A 133 -14.04 16.42 5.94
CA LYS A 133 -15.18 15.67 6.51
C LYS A 133 -15.03 14.15 6.36
N LEU A 134 -13.97 13.69 5.67
CA LEU A 134 -13.70 12.28 5.48
C LEU A 134 -12.98 11.68 6.68
N PRO A 135 -13.07 10.35 6.88
CA PRO A 135 -12.22 9.67 7.84
C PRO A 135 -10.74 9.90 7.52
N VAL A 136 -9.97 10.19 8.55
CA VAL A 136 -8.50 10.32 8.46
C VAL A 136 -7.87 9.08 9.07
N THR A 137 -7.03 8.39 8.32
CA THR A 137 -6.27 7.22 8.78
C THR A 137 -4.79 7.54 8.87
N VAL A 138 -4.06 6.78 9.68
CA VAL A 138 -2.63 7.01 9.90
C VAL A 138 -1.86 5.72 9.72
N LYS A 139 -0.78 5.74 8.92
CA LYS A 139 0.12 4.60 8.74
C LYS A 139 1.51 4.91 9.28
N PHE A 140 1.98 4.11 10.26
CA PHE A 140 3.26 4.31 10.94
C PHE A 140 4.01 2.99 11.21
N ARG A 141 5.16 3.09 11.86
CA ARG A 141 6.04 1.95 12.21
C ARG A 141 6.11 1.71 13.72
N ALA A 142 6.82 0.66 14.13
CA ALA A 142 7.08 0.34 15.53
C ALA A 142 7.82 1.46 16.30
N GLY A 143 8.58 2.27 15.58
CA GLY A 143 9.41 3.33 16.13
C GLY A 143 10.51 3.73 15.16
N TRP A 144 11.45 4.55 15.62
CA TRP A 144 12.61 4.97 14.83
C TRP A 144 13.68 3.87 14.72
N ASP A 145 14.10 3.32 15.85
CA ASP A 145 15.09 2.25 15.98
C ASP A 145 14.76 1.35 17.19
N SER A 146 15.67 0.42 17.54
CA SER A 146 15.45 -0.52 18.63
C SER A 146 15.39 0.11 20.03
N GLU A 147 15.98 1.30 20.21
CA GLU A 147 15.98 2.02 21.48
C GLU A 147 14.79 2.98 21.59
N HIS A 148 14.16 3.29 20.46
CA HIS A 148 13.04 4.25 20.36
C HIS A 148 11.81 3.57 19.73
N ILE A 149 11.30 2.54 20.41
CA ILE A 149 10.05 1.87 20.06
C ILE A 149 8.93 2.57 20.85
N ASN A 150 8.05 3.28 20.15
CA ASN A 150 7.00 4.09 20.75
C ASN A 150 5.62 3.95 20.08
N ALA A 151 5.40 2.85 19.34
CA ALA A 151 4.17 2.64 18.56
C ALA A 151 2.89 2.78 19.40
N VAL A 152 2.88 2.31 20.65
CA VAL A 152 1.70 2.35 21.53
C VAL A 152 1.36 3.78 21.94
N GLU A 153 2.35 4.56 22.35
CA GLU A 153 2.17 5.97 22.70
C GLU A 153 1.75 6.78 21.46
N PHE A 154 2.43 6.54 20.33
CA PHE A 154 2.13 7.18 19.06
C PHE A 154 0.70 6.90 18.58
N ALA A 155 0.23 5.67 18.76
CA ALA A 155 -1.13 5.27 18.43
C ALA A 155 -2.18 6.04 19.23
N LYS A 156 -1.99 6.18 20.55
CA LYS A 156 -2.89 6.95 21.43
C LYS A 156 -2.95 8.42 21.04
N ILE A 157 -1.80 9.02 20.77
CA ILE A 157 -1.74 10.42 20.32
C ILE A 157 -2.49 10.62 19.00
N CYS A 158 -2.35 9.68 18.04
CA CYS A 158 -3.10 9.74 16.80
C CYS A 158 -4.62 9.56 17.00
N GLU A 159 -5.04 8.64 17.90
CA GLU A 159 -6.45 8.46 18.26
C GLU A 159 -7.01 9.71 18.91
N ASP A 160 -6.34 10.27 19.90
CA ASP A 160 -6.73 11.50 20.60
C ASP A 160 -6.83 12.70 19.65
N ALA A 161 -6.00 12.73 18.61
CA ALA A 161 -6.03 13.73 17.55
C ALA A 161 -7.17 13.53 16.51
N GLY A 162 -7.95 12.44 16.64
CA GLY A 162 -9.14 12.17 15.84
C GLY A 162 -8.91 11.22 14.65
N ALA A 163 -7.85 10.43 14.62
CA ALA A 163 -7.68 9.39 13.62
C ALA A 163 -8.83 8.36 13.70
N ALA A 164 -9.37 7.96 12.53
CA ALA A 164 -10.46 7.01 12.41
C ALA A 164 -10.00 5.54 12.33
N ALA A 165 -8.74 5.29 11.98
CA ALA A 165 -8.10 3.98 11.99
C ALA A 165 -6.57 4.12 11.90
N LEU A 166 -5.85 3.09 12.35
CA LEU A 166 -4.40 3.05 12.36
C LEU A 166 -3.88 1.85 11.56
N THR A 167 -2.84 2.04 10.76
CA THR A 167 -2.08 0.95 10.14
C THR A 167 -0.69 0.87 10.76
N VAL A 168 -0.38 -0.26 11.37
CA VAL A 168 0.87 -0.46 12.10
C VAL A 168 1.78 -1.43 11.35
N HIS A 169 2.95 -0.97 10.92
CA HIS A 169 4.01 -1.85 10.45
C HIS A 169 4.89 -2.23 11.64
N GLY A 170 4.89 -3.52 12.01
CA GLY A 170 5.60 -4.04 13.19
C GLY A 170 7.13 -4.10 13.02
N ARG A 171 7.73 -3.11 12.33
CA ARG A 171 9.18 -2.88 12.23
C ARG A 171 9.50 -1.42 12.48
N THR A 172 10.66 -1.16 13.05
CA THR A 172 11.19 0.20 13.16
C THR A 172 11.65 0.74 11.80
N ARG A 173 11.93 2.04 11.73
CA ARG A 173 12.50 2.67 10.54
C ARG A 173 13.86 2.06 10.18
N MET A 174 14.72 1.80 11.16
CA MET A 174 16.06 1.24 10.94
C MET A 174 16.04 -0.20 10.45
N GLN A 175 15.06 -0.99 10.87
CA GLN A 175 14.89 -2.37 10.43
C GLN A 175 14.49 -2.50 8.96
N MET A 176 13.95 -1.45 8.34
CA MET A 176 13.49 -1.47 6.95
C MET A 176 12.55 -2.65 6.65
N PHE A 177 13.09 -3.79 6.20
CA PHE A 177 12.37 -5.01 5.81
C PHE A 177 12.97 -6.29 6.42
N ALA A 178 13.92 -6.18 7.34
CA ALA A 178 14.51 -7.25 8.12
C ALA A 178 14.77 -6.75 9.56
N PRO A 179 14.70 -7.59 10.57
CA PRO A 179 14.29 -9.01 10.64
C PRO A 179 12.80 -9.24 10.38
N PRO A 180 12.20 -10.41 10.71
CA PRO A 180 10.75 -10.64 10.64
C PRO A 180 9.96 -9.58 11.39
N VAL A 181 8.70 -9.34 10.95
CA VAL A 181 7.79 -8.40 11.60
C VAL A 181 7.54 -8.79 13.06
N ASP A 182 7.52 -7.80 13.94
CA ASP A 182 7.14 -8.00 15.34
C ASP A 182 5.61 -7.86 15.47
N LEU A 183 4.93 -9.00 15.66
CA LEU A 183 3.49 -9.05 15.83
C LEU A 183 3.04 -8.57 17.19
N GLU A 184 3.90 -8.70 18.22
CA GLU A 184 3.61 -8.24 19.58
C GLU A 184 3.37 -6.73 19.63
N ILE A 185 4.16 -5.95 18.89
CA ILE A 185 3.96 -4.49 18.80
C ILE A 185 2.58 -4.15 18.22
N ILE A 186 2.12 -4.90 17.19
CA ILE A 186 0.80 -4.69 16.60
C ILE A 186 -0.29 -5.05 17.61
N ARG A 187 -0.13 -6.15 18.35
CA ARG A 187 -1.04 -6.58 19.41
C ARG A 187 -1.16 -5.52 20.50
N LEU A 188 -0.04 -5.02 21.00
CA LEU A 188 0.00 -3.99 22.05
C LEU A 188 -0.67 -2.69 21.59
N VAL A 189 -0.50 -2.29 20.33
CA VAL A 189 -1.22 -1.14 19.78
C VAL A 189 -2.72 -1.43 19.74
N LYS A 190 -3.14 -2.62 19.26
CA LYS A 190 -4.56 -2.99 19.19
C LYS A 190 -5.24 -2.97 20.57
N GLU A 191 -4.54 -3.39 21.59
CA GLU A 191 -5.05 -3.39 22.97
C GLU A 191 -5.10 -1.99 23.59
N ALA A 192 -4.31 -1.05 23.08
CA ALA A 192 -4.15 0.28 23.66
C ALA A 192 -5.11 1.34 23.11
N VAL A 193 -5.76 1.08 21.96
CA VAL A 193 -6.67 2.02 21.28
C VAL A 193 -8.05 1.40 21.05
N SER A 194 -9.07 2.24 20.92
CA SER A 194 -10.45 1.83 20.66
C SER A 194 -10.79 1.80 19.16
N ILE A 195 -10.07 2.57 18.36
CA ILE A 195 -10.27 2.64 16.91
C ILE A 195 -9.70 1.40 16.21
N PRO A 196 -10.16 1.10 14.96
CA PRO A 196 -9.65 -0.02 14.19
C PRO A 196 -8.15 0.03 13.95
N VAL A 197 -7.49 -1.15 14.07
CA VAL A 197 -6.07 -1.33 13.80
C VAL A 197 -5.88 -2.29 12.63
N ILE A 198 -5.07 -1.90 11.66
CA ILE A 198 -4.69 -2.67 10.49
C ILE A 198 -3.25 -3.16 10.67
N GLY A 199 -3.07 -4.47 10.73
CA GLY A 199 -1.74 -5.10 10.86
C GLY A 199 -1.00 -5.14 9.53
N ASN A 200 0.27 -4.75 9.51
CA ASN A 200 1.10 -4.74 8.30
C ASN A 200 2.50 -5.28 8.57
N GLY A 201 3.00 -6.06 7.63
CA GLY A 201 4.34 -6.65 7.60
C GLY A 201 4.28 -8.16 7.39
N ASP A 202 5.06 -8.67 6.43
CA ASP A 202 5.23 -10.08 6.08
C ASP A 202 3.93 -10.88 5.86
N VAL A 203 2.87 -10.21 5.42
CA VAL A 203 1.65 -10.86 4.95
C VAL A 203 1.89 -11.28 3.50
N ASP A 204 2.44 -12.46 3.29
CA ASP A 204 2.85 -13.01 1.99
C ASP A 204 2.12 -14.30 1.58
N SER A 205 1.27 -14.80 2.46
CA SER A 205 0.43 -15.97 2.23
C SER A 205 -0.90 -15.85 2.99
N PRO A 206 -1.91 -16.67 2.66
CA PRO A 206 -3.14 -16.77 3.45
C PRO A 206 -2.91 -17.14 4.92
N GLU A 207 -1.96 -18.04 5.18
CA GLU A 207 -1.59 -18.47 6.52
C GLU A 207 -0.93 -17.34 7.30
N ALA A 208 -0.06 -16.54 6.66
CA ALA A 208 0.55 -15.36 7.29
C ALA A 208 -0.50 -14.30 7.63
N ALA A 209 -1.51 -14.12 6.77
CA ALA A 209 -2.64 -13.23 7.05
C ALA A 209 -3.43 -13.73 8.26
N LYS A 210 -3.76 -15.04 8.30
CA LYS A 210 -4.47 -15.63 9.45
C LYS A 210 -3.66 -15.49 10.73
N ARG A 211 -2.37 -15.79 10.68
CA ARG A 211 -1.47 -15.65 11.83
C ARG A 211 -1.46 -14.20 12.36
N MET A 212 -1.38 -13.20 11.47
CA MET A 212 -1.47 -11.79 11.86
C MET A 212 -2.76 -11.49 12.61
N TYR A 213 -3.91 -11.96 12.12
CA TYR A 213 -5.19 -11.80 12.80
C TYR A 213 -5.25 -12.50 14.18
N ASP A 214 -4.79 -13.76 14.24
CA ASP A 214 -4.92 -14.59 15.44
C ASP A 214 -3.99 -14.10 16.56
N GLU A 215 -2.76 -13.70 16.23
CA GLU A 215 -1.75 -13.30 17.23
C GLU A 215 -1.88 -11.83 17.66
N THR A 216 -2.42 -10.96 16.79
CA THR A 216 -2.47 -9.53 17.09
C THR A 216 -3.85 -9.02 17.46
N GLY A 217 -4.91 -9.73 17.08
CA GLY A 217 -6.29 -9.26 17.23
C GLY A 217 -6.63 -8.05 16.34
N CYS A 218 -5.81 -7.69 15.36
CA CYS A 218 -6.06 -6.58 14.45
C CYS A 218 -7.38 -6.76 13.67
N ASP A 219 -7.98 -5.66 13.25
CA ASP A 219 -9.30 -5.65 12.58
C ASP A 219 -9.21 -5.92 11.08
N LEU A 220 -8.06 -5.64 10.48
CA LEU A 220 -7.75 -5.90 9.07
C LEU A 220 -6.25 -6.17 8.91
N VAL A 221 -5.85 -6.87 7.85
CA VAL A 221 -4.44 -7.00 7.45
C VAL A 221 -4.17 -6.20 6.20
N MET A 222 -2.92 -5.71 6.05
CA MET A 222 -2.49 -4.96 4.88
C MET A 222 -1.30 -5.65 4.21
N VAL A 223 -1.46 -5.95 2.91
CA VAL A 223 -0.45 -6.60 2.07
C VAL A 223 0.38 -5.54 1.37
N GLY A 224 1.70 -5.64 1.51
CA GLY A 224 2.66 -4.80 0.79
C GLY A 224 3.32 -5.52 -0.38
N ARG A 225 4.63 -5.77 -0.26
CA ARG A 225 5.51 -6.33 -1.31
C ARG A 225 5.00 -7.64 -1.92
N ALA A 226 4.28 -8.45 -1.16
CA ALA A 226 3.75 -9.73 -1.64
C ALA A 226 2.64 -9.58 -2.70
N ALA A 227 2.03 -8.40 -2.84
CA ALA A 227 1.06 -8.11 -3.89
C ALA A 227 1.72 -7.80 -5.26
N MET A 228 3.03 -7.50 -5.29
CA MET A 228 3.72 -7.16 -6.54
C MET A 228 3.81 -8.37 -7.47
N GLY A 229 3.13 -8.28 -8.63
CA GLY A 229 2.99 -9.38 -9.58
C GLY A 229 2.16 -10.57 -9.06
N ASN A 230 1.41 -10.36 -7.97
CA ASN A 230 0.62 -11.41 -7.31
C ASN A 230 -0.71 -10.86 -6.73
N PRO A 231 -1.61 -10.32 -7.55
CA PRO A 231 -2.90 -9.84 -7.07
C PRO A 231 -3.80 -10.98 -6.54
N TRP A 232 -3.58 -12.21 -6.98
CA TRP A 232 -4.34 -13.40 -6.51
C TRP A 232 -4.26 -13.61 -5.01
N LEU A 233 -3.22 -13.10 -4.35
CA LEU A 233 -3.04 -13.20 -2.91
C LEU A 233 -4.26 -12.67 -2.14
N PHE A 234 -4.91 -11.61 -2.60
CA PHE A 234 -6.09 -11.05 -1.95
C PHE A 234 -7.26 -12.05 -1.95
N ARG A 235 -7.59 -12.65 -3.11
CA ARG A 235 -8.66 -13.67 -3.22
C ARG A 235 -8.31 -14.93 -2.43
N ARG A 236 -7.05 -15.34 -2.43
CA ARG A 236 -6.56 -16.49 -1.66
C ARG A 236 -6.70 -16.25 -0.16
N ILE A 237 -6.36 -15.07 0.33
CA ILE A 237 -6.59 -14.67 1.73
C ILE A 237 -8.08 -14.67 2.04
N GLU A 238 -8.89 -14.04 1.22
CA GLU A 238 -10.35 -13.99 1.42
C GLU A 238 -10.95 -15.39 1.55
N ARG A 239 -10.65 -16.28 0.59
CA ARG A 239 -11.16 -17.65 0.61
C ARG A 239 -10.70 -18.42 1.85
N TYR A 240 -9.43 -18.31 2.18
CA TYR A 240 -8.86 -18.99 3.34
C TYR A 240 -9.48 -18.50 4.66
N MET A 241 -9.71 -17.20 4.80
CA MET A 241 -10.35 -16.62 5.98
C MET A 241 -11.82 -17.04 6.12
N GLN A 242 -12.53 -17.24 5.00
CA GLN A 242 -13.95 -17.64 5.00
C GLN A 242 -14.15 -19.13 5.23
N THR A 243 -13.29 -19.98 4.68
CA THR A 243 -13.54 -21.43 4.58
C THR A 243 -12.39 -22.32 5.08
N GLY A 244 -11.21 -21.75 5.32
CA GLY A 244 -9.98 -22.52 5.59
C GLY A 244 -9.37 -23.21 4.35
N GLU A 245 -9.94 -22.99 3.16
CA GLU A 245 -9.46 -23.58 1.92
C GLU A 245 -8.35 -22.75 1.29
N LEU A 246 -7.23 -23.40 0.96
CA LEU A 246 -6.14 -22.83 0.18
C LEU A 246 -6.45 -22.97 -1.32
N LEU A 247 -6.72 -21.86 -1.99
CA LEU A 247 -6.81 -21.86 -3.45
C LEU A 247 -5.42 -22.11 -4.06
N PRO A 248 -5.36 -22.79 -5.23
CA PRO A 248 -4.10 -23.02 -5.94
C PRO A 248 -3.40 -21.71 -6.32
N GLU A 249 -2.10 -21.81 -6.59
CA GLU A 249 -1.35 -20.73 -7.21
C GLU A 249 -1.84 -20.53 -8.66
N PRO A 250 -1.76 -19.30 -9.19
CA PRO A 250 -2.13 -19.03 -10.58
C PRO A 250 -1.21 -19.75 -11.56
N THR A 251 -1.76 -20.23 -12.67
CA THR A 251 -0.99 -20.84 -13.75
C THR A 251 -0.12 -19.77 -14.46
N PRO A 252 0.91 -20.19 -15.23
CA PRO A 252 1.67 -19.26 -16.07
C PRO A 252 0.78 -18.46 -17.02
N GLU A 253 -0.22 -19.08 -17.63
CA GLU A 253 -1.16 -18.43 -18.56
C GLU A 253 -2.01 -17.36 -17.85
N GLU A 254 -2.54 -17.66 -16.67
CA GLU A 254 -3.28 -16.70 -15.85
C GLU A 254 -2.40 -15.50 -15.48
N ARG A 255 -1.14 -15.76 -15.09
CA ARG A 255 -0.21 -14.69 -14.71
C ARG A 255 0.14 -13.81 -15.90
N MET A 256 0.34 -14.36 -17.08
CA MET A 256 0.64 -13.59 -18.29
C MET A 256 -0.57 -12.81 -18.80
N THR A 257 -1.77 -13.37 -18.67
CA THR A 257 -3.03 -12.66 -18.97
C THR A 257 -3.20 -11.41 -18.10
N VAL A 258 -2.97 -11.54 -16.78
CA VAL A 258 -3.08 -10.40 -15.86
C VAL A 258 -1.94 -9.41 -16.06
N LEU A 259 -0.72 -9.86 -16.36
CA LEU A 259 0.37 -8.98 -16.73
C LEU A 259 0.00 -8.11 -17.95
N LYS A 260 -0.50 -8.72 -19.03
CA LYS A 260 -0.92 -7.98 -20.23
C LYS A 260 -1.95 -6.91 -19.88
N ARG A 261 -3.00 -7.28 -19.16
CA ARG A 261 -4.03 -6.35 -18.68
C ARG A 261 -3.46 -5.23 -17.81
N HIS A 262 -2.52 -5.54 -16.92
CA HIS A 262 -1.88 -4.54 -16.06
C HIS A 262 -1.13 -3.49 -16.90
N VAL A 263 -0.39 -3.93 -17.90
CA VAL A 263 0.35 -3.03 -18.81
C VAL A 263 -0.59 -2.21 -19.68
N GLU A 264 -1.69 -2.78 -20.17
CA GLU A 264 -2.75 -2.04 -20.89
C GLU A 264 -3.33 -0.91 -20.02
N LEU A 265 -3.59 -1.17 -18.75
CA LEU A 265 -4.06 -0.14 -17.79
C LEU A 265 -2.98 0.93 -17.53
N LEU A 266 -1.71 0.54 -17.39
CA LEU A 266 -0.60 1.49 -17.27
C LEU A 266 -0.54 2.43 -18.49
N CYS A 267 -0.61 1.88 -19.69
CA CYS A 267 -0.60 2.66 -20.93
C CYS A 267 -1.84 3.57 -21.05
N LYS A 268 -3.02 3.06 -20.65
CA LYS A 268 -4.26 3.82 -20.62
C LYS A 268 -4.19 5.06 -19.72
N TYR A 269 -3.59 4.94 -18.53
CA TYR A 269 -3.59 6.02 -17.53
C TYR A 269 -2.39 6.96 -17.64
N LYS A 270 -1.25 6.48 -18.15
CA LYS A 270 0.01 7.24 -18.17
C LYS A 270 0.53 7.53 -19.60
N GLY A 271 -0.20 7.05 -20.62
CA GLY A 271 0.27 7.02 -22.00
C GLY A 271 1.26 5.88 -22.25
N GLU A 272 1.36 5.44 -23.50
CA GLU A 272 2.16 4.27 -23.90
C GLU A 272 3.64 4.41 -23.51
N TYR A 273 4.24 5.56 -23.79
CA TYR A 273 5.65 5.81 -23.50
C TYR A 273 6.03 5.61 -22.01
N VAL A 274 5.23 6.12 -21.10
CA VAL A 274 5.46 5.96 -19.65
C VAL A 274 5.02 4.58 -19.21
N GLY A 275 3.84 4.11 -19.66
CA GLY A 275 3.27 2.82 -19.32
C GLY A 275 4.22 1.67 -19.62
N MET A 276 4.81 1.64 -20.82
CA MET A 276 5.76 0.59 -21.22
C MET A 276 7.06 0.62 -20.41
N ARG A 277 7.56 1.79 -20.02
CA ARG A 277 8.72 1.89 -19.12
C ARG A 277 8.44 1.38 -17.71
N GLU A 278 7.26 1.65 -17.20
CA GLU A 278 6.83 1.14 -15.90
C GLU A 278 6.49 -0.36 -15.96
N ALA A 279 6.01 -0.85 -17.10
CA ALA A 279 5.77 -2.26 -17.36
C ALA A 279 6.99 -3.15 -17.08
N ARG A 280 8.21 -2.65 -17.31
CA ARG A 280 9.47 -3.38 -17.08
C ARG A 280 9.57 -3.97 -15.68
N LYS A 281 9.30 -3.17 -14.65
CA LYS A 281 9.34 -3.63 -13.26
C LYS A 281 8.20 -4.59 -12.94
N HIS A 282 6.97 -4.29 -13.41
CA HIS A 282 5.80 -5.14 -13.18
C HIS A 282 5.98 -6.51 -13.87
N SER A 283 6.40 -6.54 -15.13
CA SER A 283 6.69 -7.79 -15.86
C SER A 283 7.66 -8.68 -15.08
N SER A 284 8.74 -8.11 -14.55
CA SER A 284 9.73 -8.85 -13.77
C SER A 284 9.16 -9.50 -12.51
N TRP A 285 8.14 -8.90 -11.90
CA TRP A 285 7.48 -9.46 -10.71
C TRP A 285 6.50 -10.58 -11.10
N TYR A 286 5.73 -10.41 -12.18
CA TYR A 286 4.81 -11.46 -12.65
C TYR A 286 5.55 -12.73 -13.10
N ILE A 287 6.75 -12.61 -13.65
CA ILE A 287 7.57 -13.75 -14.13
C ILE A 287 8.34 -14.44 -13.00
N LYS A 288 8.44 -13.81 -11.82
CA LYS A 288 9.21 -14.36 -10.68
C LYS A 288 8.77 -15.79 -10.35
N GLY A 289 9.75 -16.72 -10.27
CA GLY A 289 9.52 -18.12 -9.90
C GLY A 289 9.07 -19.03 -11.04
N MET A 290 8.92 -18.53 -12.28
CA MET A 290 8.68 -19.33 -13.47
C MET A 290 9.97 -19.96 -13.99
N HIS A 291 9.86 -20.99 -14.82
CA HIS A 291 11.02 -21.56 -15.54
C HIS A 291 11.68 -20.46 -16.37
N GLY A 292 13.01 -20.41 -16.45
CA GLY A 292 13.74 -19.37 -17.18
C GLY A 292 13.63 -17.94 -16.64
N ALA A 293 13.00 -17.71 -15.49
CA ALA A 293 12.69 -16.37 -14.95
C ALA A 293 13.89 -15.42 -14.86
N ALA A 294 15.11 -15.93 -14.66
CA ALA A 294 16.32 -15.09 -14.56
C ALA A 294 16.65 -14.41 -15.90
N GLU A 295 16.49 -15.13 -17.02
CA GLU A 295 16.69 -14.62 -18.37
C GLU A 295 15.59 -13.64 -18.74
N PHE A 296 14.33 -14.03 -18.61
CA PHE A 296 13.18 -13.20 -18.96
C PHE A 296 13.13 -11.89 -18.16
N ARG A 297 13.57 -11.88 -16.89
CA ARG A 297 13.66 -10.62 -16.12
C ARG A 297 14.70 -9.64 -16.67
N ARG A 298 15.75 -10.12 -17.34
CA ARG A 298 16.68 -9.22 -18.05
C ARG A 298 15.96 -8.60 -19.27
N GLU A 299 15.24 -9.41 -20.04
CA GLU A 299 14.48 -8.95 -21.20
C GLU A 299 13.37 -7.95 -20.80
N CYS A 300 12.77 -8.08 -19.62
CA CYS A 300 11.82 -7.07 -19.13
C CYS A 300 12.41 -5.65 -19.16
N GLY A 301 13.73 -5.49 -18.96
CA GLY A 301 14.41 -4.19 -19.02
C GLY A 301 14.41 -3.54 -20.41
N GLU A 302 14.20 -4.31 -21.45
CA GLU A 302 14.27 -3.90 -22.86
C GLU A 302 12.90 -3.55 -23.47
N ILE A 303 11.79 -3.86 -22.76
CA ILE A 303 10.43 -3.57 -23.22
C ILE A 303 10.27 -2.07 -23.48
N THR A 304 9.83 -1.70 -24.68
CA THR A 304 9.57 -0.31 -25.11
C THR A 304 8.22 -0.13 -25.78
N ALA A 305 7.66 -1.19 -26.36
CA ALA A 305 6.42 -1.22 -27.10
C ALA A 305 5.55 -2.43 -26.70
N PRO A 306 4.23 -2.41 -26.96
CA PRO A 306 3.33 -3.53 -26.67
C PRO A 306 3.77 -4.84 -27.30
N GLU A 307 4.31 -4.79 -28.53
CA GLU A 307 4.79 -5.96 -29.25
C GLU A 307 6.00 -6.64 -28.57
N ASP A 308 6.82 -5.87 -27.84
CA ASP A 308 7.92 -6.43 -27.05
C ASP A 308 7.37 -7.26 -25.89
N LEU A 309 6.33 -6.75 -25.24
CA LEU A 309 5.65 -7.47 -24.16
C LEU A 309 4.99 -8.75 -24.66
N GLU A 310 4.32 -8.70 -25.81
CA GLU A 310 3.67 -9.89 -26.40
C GLU A 310 4.71 -10.97 -26.72
N ARG A 311 5.81 -10.62 -27.36
CA ARG A 311 6.91 -11.57 -27.63
C ARG A 311 7.49 -12.16 -26.35
N LEU A 312 7.65 -11.35 -25.30
CA LEU A 312 8.12 -11.85 -24.00
C LEU A 312 7.14 -12.85 -23.39
N ILE A 313 5.83 -12.54 -23.42
CA ILE A 313 4.76 -13.42 -22.89
C ILE A 313 4.78 -14.76 -23.63
N ASP A 314 4.82 -14.76 -24.95
CA ASP A 314 4.86 -15.98 -25.76
C ASP A 314 6.06 -16.87 -25.43
N ARG A 315 7.24 -16.29 -25.27
CA ARG A 315 8.46 -17.00 -24.88
C ARG A 315 8.39 -17.59 -23.47
N VAL A 316 7.84 -16.83 -22.51
CA VAL A 316 7.63 -17.30 -21.15
C VAL A 316 6.69 -18.50 -21.11
N LEU A 317 5.56 -18.43 -21.82
CA LEU A 317 4.59 -19.52 -21.89
C LEU A 317 5.17 -20.77 -22.56
N LEU A 318 5.92 -20.61 -23.67
CA LEU A 318 6.59 -21.71 -24.32
C LEU A 318 7.55 -22.44 -23.37
N SER A 319 8.36 -21.70 -22.61
CA SER A 319 9.34 -22.29 -21.67
C SER A 319 8.69 -23.00 -20.47
N CYS A 320 7.45 -22.67 -20.12
CA CYS A 320 6.69 -23.34 -19.07
C CYS A 320 5.96 -24.60 -19.55
N SER A 321 5.88 -24.81 -20.88
CA SER A 321 5.22 -25.98 -21.50
C SER A 321 6.19 -27.12 -21.78
N GLU A 322 7.50 -26.88 -21.69
CA GLU A 322 8.58 -27.87 -21.78
C GLU A 322 8.90 -28.46 -20.41
#